data_2823b5dc66ebb8ce8c1d96d930e92b73
#
_entry.id   2823b5dc66ebb8ce8c1d96d930e92b73
#
_cell.length_a   1.000
_cell.length_b   1.000
_cell.length_c   1.000
_cell.angle_alpha   90.00
_cell.angle_beta   90.00
_cell.angle_gamma   90.00
#
_symmetry.space_group_name_H-M   'P 1'
#
loop_
_entity.id
_entity.type
_entity.pdbx_description
1 polymer ?
#
loop_
_entity_poly.entity_id
_entity_poly.type
_entity_poly.pdbx_seq_one_letter_code
_entity_poly.pdbx_strand_id
1 'polypeptide(L)'
;MELDTVLKEGCTRDWQTVHEVEPVRFAVIGLGWFTKGRALPALEESDLCTPTVLVSSSTEKARTVAENTDTDCRGITYDQFHGGVASDEYDAIYICTPNALHLEYAETAASFGKHVLCEKPIERSSARARQLTDVCSEAGVELMVGYRMHTEPAVRRARELIENGYIGRPMGVSGDMSQRLLDRVNPDPDQWRLDKQLAGGGALFDIGLYPLNTARYLLDADPIAVSGHLSSTHDAFSEVEETISFSVEFPDQVVANCFASYNARQSSSITVTGTEGQVRVEPA
;
A
#
# COMPACT_ATOMS: atom_id res chain seq x y z
N MET A 1 3.11 -11.11 -31.41
CA MET A 1 3.21 -12.29 -30.54
C MET A 1 1.79 -12.81 -30.34
N GLU A 2 1.56 -14.12 -30.47
CA GLU A 2 0.20 -14.65 -30.31
C GLU A 2 -0.25 -14.57 -28.84
N LEU A 3 -1.52 -14.28 -28.59
CA LEU A 3 -2.08 -14.09 -27.25
C LEU A 3 -1.81 -15.29 -26.33
N ASP A 4 -1.89 -16.51 -26.86
CA ASP A 4 -1.59 -17.76 -26.13
C ASP A 4 -0.14 -17.82 -25.61
N THR A 5 0.83 -17.34 -26.37
CA THR A 5 2.24 -17.25 -25.97
C THR A 5 2.39 -16.23 -24.85
N VAL A 6 1.76 -15.08 -25.03
CA VAL A 6 1.75 -13.98 -24.06
C VAL A 6 1.16 -14.42 -22.71
N LEU A 7 0.06 -15.15 -22.72
CA LEU A 7 -0.58 -15.63 -21.48
C LEU A 7 0.25 -16.71 -20.77
N LYS A 8 0.89 -17.61 -21.52
CA LYS A 8 1.75 -18.66 -20.96
C LYS A 8 3.03 -18.11 -20.34
N GLU A 9 3.69 -17.17 -21.01
CA GLU A 9 4.89 -16.50 -20.49
C GLU A 9 4.60 -15.71 -19.21
N GLY A 10 3.42 -15.10 -19.07
CA GLY A 10 3.02 -14.33 -17.91
C GLY A 10 2.94 -15.11 -16.60
N CYS A 11 2.70 -16.44 -16.69
CA CYS A 11 2.65 -17.31 -15.50
C CYS A 11 4.04 -17.76 -15.02
N THR A 12 5.06 -17.64 -15.86
CA THR A 12 6.42 -18.17 -15.60
C THR A 12 7.49 -17.08 -15.61
N ARG A 13 7.14 -15.84 -15.98
CA ARG A 13 8.10 -14.75 -16.11
C ARG A 13 8.58 -14.33 -14.73
N ASP A 14 9.88 -14.38 -14.53
CA ASP A 14 10.53 -13.74 -13.41
C ASP A 14 10.56 -12.22 -13.64
N TRP A 15 9.87 -11.49 -12.76
CA TRP A 15 9.82 -10.03 -12.77
C TRP A 15 10.93 -9.42 -11.92
N GLN A 16 11.71 -10.24 -11.24
CA GLN A 16 12.81 -9.79 -10.42
C GLN A 16 14.10 -9.81 -11.22
N THR A 17 14.76 -8.67 -11.29
CA THR A 17 16.14 -8.61 -11.77
C THR A 17 17.02 -8.67 -10.52
N VAL A 18 17.46 -9.87 -10.17
CA VAL A 18 18.35 -10.05 -9.01
C VAL A 18 19.76 -9.63 -9.42
N HIS A 19 20.29 -8.63 -8.73
CA HIS A 19 21.72 -8.34 -8.72
C HIS A 19 22.31 -8.92 -7.43
N GLU A 20 23.54 -9.36 -7.45
CA GLU A 20 24.30 -9.69 -6.23
C GLU A 20 24.55 -8.38 -5.45
N VAL A 21 23.67 -8.09 -4.50
CA VAL A 21 23.74 -6.93 -3.61
C VAL A 21 23.60 -7.39 -2.17
N GLU A 22 24.25 -6.68 -1.26
CA GLU A 22 24.01 -6.90 0.18
C GLU A 22 22.55 -6.59 0.52
N PRO A 23 21.88 -7.41 1.34
CA PRO A 23 20.50 -7.16 1.76
C PRO A 23 20.34 -5.83 2.46
N VAL A 24 19.29 -5.09 2.13
CA VAL A 24 18.95 -3.84 2.81
C VAL A 24 18.45 -4.13 4.22
N ARG A 25 19.11 -3.54 5.22
CA ARG A 25 18.75 -3.70 6.63
C ARG A 25 17.59 -2.75 6.98
N PHE A 26 16.53 -3.28 7.55
CA PHE A 26 15.33 -2.52 7.88
C PHE A 26 15.10 -2.34 9.38
N ALA A 27 14.80 -1.09 9.79
CA ALA A 27 14.09 -0.86 11.04
C ALA A 27 12.57 -0.86 10.76
N VAL A 28 11.81 -1.73 11.43
CA VAL A 28 10.36 -1.86 11.23
C VAL A 28 9.62 -1.08 12.30
N ILE A 29 8.88 -0.05 11.88
CA ILE A 29 8.19 0.91 12.76
C ILE A 29 6.72 0.52 12.89
N GLY A 30 6.30 0.16 14.11
CA GLY A 30 4.91 -0.25 14.38
C GLY A 30 4.72 -1.77 14.26
N LEU A 31 4.61 -2.43 15.41
CA LEU A 31 4.48 -3.88 15.51
C LEU A 31 3.00 -4.29 15.71
N GLY A 32 2.16 -3.90 14.74
CA GLY A 32 0.75 -4.24 14.67
C GLY A 32 0.49 -5.63 14.07
N TRP A 33 -0.79 -5.92 13.82
CA TRP A 33 -1.21 -7.17 13.18
C TRP A 33 -0.57 -7.36 11.79
N PHE A 34 -0.59 -6.31 10.96
CA PHE A 34 -0.03 -6.36 9.61
C PHE A 34 1.48 -6.67 9.64
N THR A 35 2.21 -5.98 10.50
CA THR A 35 3.66 -6.18 10.65
C THR A 35 3.98 -7.62 11.03
N LYS A 36 3.35 -8.13 12.08
CA LYS A 36 3.61 -9.49 12.58
C LYS A 36 3.15 -10.60 11.63
N GLY A 37 2.05 -10.38 10.92
CA GLY A 37 1.43 -11.40 10.08
C GLY A 37 1.80 -11.32 8.59
N ARG A 38 2.43 -10.23 8.14
CA ARG A 38 2.74 -10.02 6.72
C ARG A 38 4.13 -9.42 6.49
N ALA A 39 4.42 -8.25 7.06
CA ALA A 39 5.65 -7.51 6.72
C ALA A 39 6.92 -8.22 7.22
N LEU A 40 6.95 -8.66 8.48
CA LEU A 40 8.11 -9.37 9.01
C LEU A 40 8.35 -10.69 8.29
N PRO A 41 7.37 -11.60 8.11
CA PRO A 41 7.60 -12.82 7.34
C PRO A 41 8.10 -12.55 5.92
N ALA A 42 7.59 -11.53 5.24
CA ALA A 42 8.05 -11.17 3.90
C ALA A 42 9.48 -10.64 3.87
N LEU A 43 9.90 -9.89 4.89
CA LEU A 43 11.30 -9.44 5.02
C LEU A 43 12.25 -10.61 5.34
N GLU A 44 11.81 -11.57 6.15
CA GLU A 44 12.60 -12.76 6.52
C GLU A 44 12.74 -13.76 5.36
N GLU A 45 11.73 -13.88 4.51
CA GLU A 45 11.77 -14.72 3.30
C GLU A 45 12.57 -14.10 2.14
N SER A 46 12.91 -12.80 2.21
CA SER A 46 13.54 -12.07 1.12
C SER A 46 15.08 -12.20 1.16
N ASP A 47 15.67 -12.55 0.04
CA ASP A 47 17.15 -12.49 -0.12
C ASP A 47 17.68 -11.04 -0.26
N LEU A 48 16.78 -10.05 -0.44
CA LEU A 48 17.13 -8.64 -0.70
C LEU A 48 16.97 -7.74 0.52
N CYS A 49 16.32 -8.23 1.58
CA CYS A 49 15.98 -7.44 2.76
C CYS A 49 16.18 -8.26 4.03
N THR A 50 16.52 -7.59 5.13
CA THR A 50 16.56 -8.22 6.44
C THR A 50 16.09 -7.24 7.53
N PRO A 51 15.17 -7.62 8.42
CA PRO A 51 14.85 -6.81 9.58
C PRO A 51 16.00 -6.88 10.60
N THR A 52 16.41 -5.74 11.12
CA THR A 52 17.47 -5.65 12.14
C THR A 52 17.04 -4.91 13.40
N VAL A 53 16.08 -3.97 13.27
CA VAL A 53 15.55 -3.20 14.39
C VAL A 53 14.02 -3.23 14.37
N LEU A 54 13.40 -3.48 15.52
CA LEU A 54 11.95 -3.49 15.70
C LEU A 54 11.54 -2.38 16.65
N VAL A 55 10.65 -1.49 16.20
CA VAL A 55 10.28 -0.28 16.94
C VAL A 55 8.81 -0.34 17.37
N SER A 56 8.55 -0.14 18.66
CA SER A 56 7.21 -0.24 19.24
C SER A 56 6.98 0.79 20.36
N SER A 57 5.74 0.88 20.85
CA SER A 57 5.37 1.72 21.99
C SER A 57 5.99 1.28 23.33
N SER A 58 6.45 0.04 23.44
CA SER A 58 7.10 -0.45 24.65
C SER A 58 8.28 -1.36 24.32
N THR A 59 9.33 -1.31 25.15
CA THR A 59 10.50 -2.18 25.06
C THR A 59 10.12 -3.66 25.18
N GLU A 60 9.19 -3.99 26.08
CA GLU A 60 8.73 -5.37 26.27
C GLU A 60 8.10 -5.93 24.98
N LYS A 61 7.18 -5.18 24.37
CA LYS A 61 6.56 -5.60 23.11
C LYS A 61 7.58 -5.74 21.99
N ALA A 62 8.51 -4.79 21.86
CA ALA A 62 9.55 -4.83 20.83
C ALA A 62 10.45 -6.06 21.02
N ARG A 63 10.89 -6.33 22.25
CA ARG A 63 11.71 -7.50 22.58
C ARG A 63 10.96 -8.81 22.34
N THR A 64 9.71 -8.92 22.81
CA THR A 64 8.91 -10.13 22.59
C THR A 64 8.72 -10.46 21.10
N VAL A 65 8.55 -9.45 20.25
CA VAL A 65 8.46 -9.69 18.81
C VAL A 65 9.84 -10.10 18.25
N ALA A 66 10.92 -9.43 18.67
CA ALA A 66 12.27 -9.76 18.24
C ALA A 66 12.69 -11.19 18.60
N GLU A 67 12.32 -11.66 19.79
CA GLU A 67 12.58 -13.04 20.23
C GLU A 67 11.81 -14.11 19.41
N ASN A 68 10.81 -13.71 18.63
CA ASN A 68 9.99 -14.59 17.79
C ASN A 68 10.23 -14.38 16.28
N THR A 69 11.25 -13.63 15.89
CA THR A 69 11.72 -13.51 14.51
C THR A 69 12.84 -14.52 14.26
N ASP A 70 13.01 -14.94 13.01
CA ASP A 70 14.09 -15.84 12.60
C ASP A 70 15.44 -15.11 12.47
N THR A 71 15.42 -13.77 12.54
CA THR A 71 16.60 -12.90 12.45
C THR A 71 16.96 -12.27 13.80
N ASP A 72 18.22 -11.94 13.99
CA ASP A 72 18.70 -11.26 15.22
C ASP A 72 18.30 -9.77 15.17
N CYS A 73 17.12 -9.47 15.72
CA CYS A 73 16.53 -8.13 15.74
C CYS A 73 16.69 -7.47 17.11
N ARG A 74 17.06 -6.19 17.08
CA ARG A 74 17.05 -5.34 18.29
C ARG A 74 15.71 -4.66 18.48
N GLY A 75 15.08 -4.85 19.65
CA GLY A 75 13.84 -4.14 20.02
C GLY A 75 14.11 -2.79 20.68
N ILE A 76 13.52 -1.70 20.17
CA ILE A 76 13.61 -0.34 20.74
C ILE A 76 12.22 0.33 20.82
N THR A 77 12.13 1.43 21.57
CA THR A 77 10.90 2.25 21.63
C THR A 77 10.89 3.33 20.55
N TYR A 78 9.70 3.95 20.32
CA TYR A 78 9.57 5.11 19.45
C TYR A 78 10.48 6.27 19.87
N ASP A 79 10.54 6.59 21.17
CA ASP A 79 11.41 7.66 21.70
C ASP A 79 12.90 7.35 21.43
N GLN A 80 13.30 6.09 21.59
CA GLN A 80 14.65 5.66 21.28
C GLN A 80 14.96 5.76 19.78
N PHE A 81 14.01 5.42 18.91
CA PHE A 81 14.14 5.60 17.46
C PHE A 81 14.31 7.08 17.11
N HIS A 82 13.46 7.97 17.64
CA HIS A 82 13.59 9.42 17.42
C HIS A 82 14.89 9.99 17.99
N GLY A 83 15.43 9.40 19.04
CA GLY A 83 16.73 9.72 19.61
C GLY A 83 17.94 9.14 18.84
N GLY A 84 17.73 8.43 17.73
CA GLY A 84 18.80 7.85 16.90
C GLY A 84 19.42 6.58 17.47
N VAL A 85 18.81 5.93 18.46
CA VAL A 85 19.32 4.66 18.99
C VAL A 85 19.28 3.62 17.88
N ALA A 86 20.39 2.89 17.73
CA ALA A 86 20.59 1.85 16.70
C ALA A 86 20.54 2.37 15.23
N SER A 87 20.73 3.67 14.99
CA SER A 87 20.69 4.23 13.64
C SER A 87 21.80 3.71 12.70
N ASP A 88 22.84 3.11 13.21
CA ASP A 88 23.90 2.41 12.46
C ASP A 88 23.58 0.93 12.13
N GLU A 89 22.51 0.39 12.72
CA GLU A 89 22.11 -1.00 12.54
C GLU A 89 21.14 -1.22 11.36
N TYR A 90 20.64 -0.15 10.70
CA TYR A 90 19.74 -0.23 9.54
C TYR A 90 20.05 0.82 8.47
N ASP A 91 19.62 0.54 7.24
CA ASP A 91 19.82 1.38 6.05
C ASP A 91 18.51 2.08 5.65
N ALA A 92 17.39 1.44 5.92
CA ALA A 92 16.04 1.90 5.61
C ALA A 92 15.08 1.64 6.76
N ILE A 93 13.97 2.36 6.78
CA ILE A 93 12.85 2.07 7.68
C ILE A 93 11.66 1.54 6.90
N TYR A 94 10.84 0.69 7.53
CA TYR A 94 9.52 0.30 7.04
C TYR A 94 8.44 0.79 8.01
N ILE A 95 7.65 1.78 7.59
CA ILE A 95 6.61 2.40 8.42
C ILE A 95 5.31 1.64 8.28
N CYS A 96 4.85 1.01 9.37
CA CYS A 96 3.62 0.23 9.48
C CYS A 96 2.71 0.74 10.61
N THR A 97 2.66 2.04 10.80
CA THR A 97 1.85 2.73 11.82
C THR A 97 0.50 3.22 11.26
N PRO A 98 -0.39 3.81 12.07
CA PRO A 98 -1.53 4.57 11.55
C PRO A 98 -1.09 5.73 10.65
N ASN A 99 -1.90 6.04 9.63
CA ASN A 99 -1.56 6.96 8.55
C ASN A 99 -1.04 8.33 9.00
N ALA A 100 -1.66 8.90 10.06
CA ALA A 100 -1.27 10.21 10.58
C ALA A 100 0.14 10.29 11.18
N LEU A 101 0.76 9.15 11.44
CA LEU A 101 2.07 9.05 12.07
C LEU A 101 3.20 8.85 11.06
N HIS A 102 2.89 8.63 9.78
CA HIS A 102 3.89 8.31 8.77
C HIS A 102 4.92 9.43 8.60
N LEU A 103 4.47 10.68 8.57
CA LEU A 103 5.36 11.84 8.36
C LEU A 103 6.42 11.95 9.45
N GLU A 104 6.07 11.82 10.72
CA GLU A 104 7.03 12.00 11.83
C GLU A 104 8.17 10.97 11.81
N TYR A 105 7.85 9.73 11.43
CA TYR A 105 8.88 8.69 11.29
C TYR A 105 9.74 8.91 10.05
N ALA A 106 9.15 9.37 8.95
CA ALA A 106 9.87 9.72 7.73
C ALA A 106 10.82 10.91 7.96
N GLU A 107 10.40 11.96 8.67
CA GLU A 107 11.23 13.11 9.07
C GLU A 107 12.44 12.64 9.90
N THR A 108 12.21 11.76 10.86
CA THR A 108 13.29 11.20 11.68
C THR A 108 14.27 10.37 10.84
N ALA A 109 13.77 9.47 10.01
CA ALA A 109 14.61 8.64 9.14
C ALA A 109 15.45 9.50 8.18
N ALA A 110 14.82 10.47 7.53
CA ALA A 110 15.48 11.42 6.62
C ALA A 110 16.59 12.21 7.32
N SER A 111 16.38 12.63 8.58
CA SER A 111 17.39 13.34 9.38
C SER A 111 18.63 12.50 9.68
N PHE A 112 18.49 11.18 9.68
CA PHE A 112 19.60 10.22 9.83
C PHE A 112 20.10 9.65 8.48
N GLY A 113 19.62 10.20 7.34
CA GLY A 113 20.01 9.72 6.01
C GLY A 113 19.51 8.32 5.68
N LYS A 114 18.36 7.88 6.26
CA LYS A 114 17.80 6.55 6.04
C LYS A 114 16.69 6.59 5.00
N HIS A 115 16.68 5.58 4.12
CA HIS A 115 15.62 5.39 3.12
C HIS A 115 14.29 5.01 3.79
N VAL A 116 13.18 5.26 3.10
CA VAL A 116 11.83 5.08 3.66
C VAL A 116 10.99 4.19 2.76
N LEU A 117 10.54 3.05 3.29
CA LEU A 117 9.40 2.30 2.80
C LEU A 117 8.20 2.64 3.70
N CYS A 118 7.16 3.22 3.13
CA CYS A 118 5.97 3.67 3.86
C CYS A 118 4.75 2.88 3.43
N GLU A 119 3.96 2.36 4.38
CA GLU A 119 2.67 1.75 4.05
C GLU A 119 1.70 2.74 3.39
N LYS A 120 0.81 2.19 2.59
CA LYS A 120 -0.29 2.94 1.98
C LYS A 120 -1.45 3.18 3.01
N PRO A 121 -2.18 4.27 2.88
CA PRO A 121 -1.88 5.48 2.11
C PRO A 121 -0.64 6.18 2.67
N ILE A 122 0.05 6.91 1.82
CA ILE A 122 1.31 7.58 2.20
C ILE A 122 1.15 8.48 3.44
N GLU A 123 -0.03 9.08 3.62
CA GLU A 123 -0.39 9.90 4.77
C GLU A 123 -1.91 10.16 4.84
N ARG A 124 -2.42 10.70 5.94
CA ARG A 124 -3.84 11.01 6.16
C ARG A 124 -4.39 12.18 5.35
N SER A 125 -3.55 12.98 4.73
CA SER A 125 -3.94 14.13 3.91
C SER A 125 -2.93 14.43 2.82
N SER A 126 -3.39 15.04 1.71
CA SER A 126 -2.53 15.41 0.59
C SER A 126 -1.45 16.43 0.96
N ALA A 127 -1.72 17.34 1.89
CA ALA A 127 -0.73 18.31 2.35
C ALA A 127 0.43 17.63 3.09
N ARG A 128 0.12 16.72 4.03
CA ARG A 128 1.12 15.97 4.78
C ARG A 128 1.84 14.94 3.90
N ALA A 129 1.15 14.37 2.91
CA ALA A 129 1.76 13.49 1.92
C ALA A 129 2.84 14.21 1.09
N ARG A 130 2.57 15.44 0.65
CA ARG A 130 3.57 16.27 -0.03
C ARG A 130 4.74 16.59 0.90
N GLN A 131 4.48 17.00 2.14
CA GLN A 131 5.53 17.28 3.12
C GLN A 131 6.44 16.06 3.33
N LEU A 132 5.87 14.85 3.43
CA LEU A 132 6.63 13.60 3.55
C LEU A 132 7.52 13.37 2.33
N THR A 133 6.97 13.59 1.13
CA THR A 133 7.73 13.48 -0.12
C THR A 133 8.86 14.50 -0.19
N ASP A 134 8.58 15.76 0.18
CA ASP A 134 9.55 16.85 0.15
C ASP A 134 10.70 16.60 1.13
N VAL A 135 10.41 16.17 2.35
CA VAL A 135 11.42 15.83 3.37
C VAL A 135 12.37 14.73 2.89
N CYS A 136 11.86 13.65 2.30
CA CYS A 136 12.70 12.59 1.76
C CYS A 136 13.57 13.10 0.58
N SER A 137 12.96 13.86 -0.32
CA SER A 137 13.65 14.45 -1.48
C SER A 137 14.76 15.43 -1.07
N GLU A 138 14.50 16.33 -0.12
CA GLU A 138 15.46 17.31 0.38
C GLU A 138 16.64 16.66 1.10
N ALA A 139 16.38 15.54 1.80
CA ALA A 139 17.42 14.75 2.46
C ALA A 139 18.21 13.84 1.49
N GLY A 140 17.77 13.70 0.24
CA GLY A 140 18.40 12.81 -0.74
C GLY A 140 18.22 11.32 -0.41
N VAL A 141 17.14 10.96 0.29
CA VAL A 141 16.80 9.57 0.62
C VAL A 141 15.68 9.05 -0.27
N GLU A 142 15.71 7.78 -0.59
CA GLU A 142 14.67 7.14 -1.38
C GLU A 142 13.39 6.95 -0.56
N LEU A 143 12.25 7.23 -1.20
CA LEU A 143 10.91 6.98 -0.66
C LEU A 143 10.17 6.01 -1.57
N MET A 144 9.73 4.90 -1.01
CA MET A 144 8.84 3.94 -1.66
C MET A 144 7.55 3.80 -0.87
N VAL A 145 6.41 3.81 -1.56
CA VAL A 145 5.10 3.51 -0.95
C VAL A 145 4.76 2.03 -1.15
N GLY A 146 4.36 1.35 -0.08
CA GLY A 146 4.00 -0.07 -0.07
C GLY A 146 2.68 -0.37 -0.80
N TYR A 147 2.57 0.07 -2.06
CA TYR A 147 1.40 -0.20 -2.90
C TYR A 147 1.60 -1.46 -3.73
N ARG A 148 1.22 -2.61 -3.18
CA ARG A 148 1.51 -3.94 -3.73
C ARG A 148 1.01 -4.19 -5.16
N MET A 149 -0.05 -3.50 -5.62
CA MET A 149 -0.66 -3.79 -6.93
C MET A 149 0.27 -3.51 -8.11
N HIS A 150 1.24 -2.60 -7.96
CA HIS A 150 2.25 -2.35 -9.00
C HIS A 150 3.27 -3.49 -9.12
N THR A 151 3.38 -4.34 -8.12
CA THR A 151 4.27 -5.51 -8.12
C THR A 151 3.53 -6.83 -8.37
N GLU A 152 2.19 -6.81 -8.34
CA GLU A 152 1.35 -7.98 -8.57
C GLU A 152 1.51 -8.47 -10.03
N PRO A 153 1.97 -9.72 -10.28
CA PRO A 153 2.24 -10.21 -11.64
C PRO A 153 1.04 -10.12 -12.58
N ALA A 154 -0.17 -10.41 -12.08
CA ALA A 154 -1.40 -10.34 -12.88
C ALA A 154 -1.72 -8.90 -13.31
N VAL A 155 -1.48 -7.90 -12.44
CA VAL A 155 -1.69 -6.48 -12.75
C VAL A 155 -0.64 -5.98 -13.75
N ARG A 156 0.63 -6.34 -13.56
CA ARG A 156 1.70 -6.04 -14.54
C ARG A 156 1.39 -6.63 -15.90
N ARG A 157 0.90 -7.87 -15.93
CA ARG A 157 0.51 -8.53 -17.17
C ARG A 157 -0.69 -7.86 -17.83
N ALA A 158 -1.70 -7.46 -17.06
CA ALA A 158 -2.83 -6.71 -17.58
C ALA A 158 -2.38 -5.39 -18.24
N ARG A 159 -1.45 -4.66 -17.60
CA ARG A 159 -0.86 -3.45 -18.17
C ARG A 159 -0.17 -3.74 -19.50
N GLU A 160 0.70 -4.75 -19.59
CA GLU A 160 1.36 -5.14 -20.86
C GLU A 160 0.35 -5.47 -21.96
N LEU A 161 -0.74 -6.18 -21.65
CA LEU A 161 -1.77 -6.50 -22.64
C LEU A 161 -2.47 -5.23 -23.16
N ILE A 162 -2.74 -4.27 -22.28
CA ILE A 162 -3.36 -2.99 -22.66
C ILE A 162 -2.40 -2.15 -23.50
N GLU A 163 -1.15 -1.97 -23.07
CA GLU A 163 -0.12 -1.20 -23.76
C GLU A 163 0.20 -1.78 -25.17
N ASN A 164 0.16 -3.10 -25.31
CA ASN A 164 0.35 -3.76 -26.59
C ASN A 164 -0.91 -3.83 -27.49
N GLY A 165 -2.02 -3.20 -27.07
CA GLY A 165 -3.23 -3.03 -27.88
C GLY A 165 -4.12 -4.27 -27.98
N TYR A 166 -3.95 -5.31 -27.14
CA TYR A 166 -4.76 -6.54 -27.22
C TYR A 166 -6.25 -6.35 -26.95
N ILE A 167 -6.64 -5.24 -26.30
CA ILE A 167 -8.05 -4.90 -26.09
C ILE A 167 -8.53 -3.76 -26.98
N GLY A 168 -7.70 -3.30 -27.92
CA GLY A 168 -7.93 -2.07 -28.65
C GLY A 168 -7.78 -0.83 -27.76
N ARG A 169 -8.45 0.28 -28.10
CA ARG A 169 -8.42 1.49 -27.29
C ARG A 169 -9.26 1.30 -26.01
N PRO A 170 -8.73 1.59 -24.80
CA PRO A 170 -9.51 1.57 -23.59
C PRO A 170 -10.72 2.51 -23.65
N MET A 171 -11.89 2.06 -23.19
CA MET A 171 -13.16 2.78 -23.20
C MET A 171 -13.70 3.05 -21.79
N GLY A 172 -13.38 2.19 -20.83
CA GLY A 172 -13.82 2.35 -19.47
C GLY A 172 -13.19 1.33 -18.53
N VAL A 173 -13.24 1.64 -17.23
CA VAL A 173 -12.74 0.80 -16.17
C VAL A 173 -13.85 0.56 -15.14
N SER A 174 -13.95 -0.65 -14.62
CA SER A 174 -14.76 -0.96 -13.44
C SER A 174 -13.85 -1.61 -12.41
N GLY A 175 -13.85 -1.07 -11.18
CA GLY A 175 -13.02 -1.58 -10.11
C GLY A 175 -13.75 -1.61 -8.78
N ASP A 176 -13.53 -2.67 -8.00
CA ASP A 176 -14.09 -2.76 -6.66
C ASP A 176 -13.07 -3.34 -5.67
N MET A 177 -13.18 -2.88 -4.42
CA MET A 177 -12.54 -3.51 -3.28
C MET A 177 -13.41 -3.37 -2.04
N SER A 178 -13.76 -4.49 -1.44
CA SER A 178 -14.59 -4.51 -0.25
C SER A 178 -14.16 -5.59 0.73
N GLN A 179 -14.40 -5.34 2.00
CA GLN A 179 -14.17 -6.28 3.09
C GLN A 179 -15.06 -5.94 4.27
N ARG A 180 -15.36 -6.91 5.11
CA ARG A 180 -16.08 -6.67 6.37
C ARG A 180 -15.08 -6.35 7.47
N LEU A 181 -14.79 -5.06 7.65
CA LEU A 181 -13.74 -4.58 8.55
C LEU A 181 -13.95 -5.11 9.98
N LEU A 182 -15.13 -4.89 10.56
CA LEU A 182 -15.44 -5.26 11.94
C LEU A 182 -15.64 -6.78 12.14
N ASP A 183 -15.94 -7.53 11.09
CA ASP A 183 -16.16 -8.98 11.20
C ASP A 183 -14.90 -9.81 10.90
N ARG A 184 -14.06 -9.33 9.98
CA ARG A 184 -12.98 -10.14 9.39
C ARG A 184 -11.58 -9.61 9.63
N VAL A 185 -11.43 -8.30 9.76
CA VAL A 185 -10.10 -7.66 9.87
C VAL A 185 -9.80 -7.32 11.32
N ASN A 186 -10.64 -6.50 11.95
CA ASN A 186 -10.51 -6.13 13.35
C ASN A 186 -11.89 -5.80 13.93
N PRO A 187 -12.41 -6.57 14.89
CA PRO A 187 -13.72 -6.34 15.48
C PRO A 187 -13.78 -5.17 16.46
N ASP A 188 -12.64 -4.55 16.80
CA ASP A 188 -12.58 -3.42 17.71
C ASP A 188 -13.21 -2.17 17.08
N PRO A 189 -14.32 -1.63 17.62
CA PRO A 189 -14.94 -0.41 17.11
C PRO A 189 -14.11 0.86 17.39
N ASP A 190 -13.14 0.78 18.31
CA ASP A 190 -12.27 1.91 18.67
C ASP A 190 -10.91 1.85 17.91
N GLN A 191 -10.80 1.00 16.91
CA GLN A 191 -9.57 0.89 16.12
C GLN A 191 -9.24 2.18 15.34
N TRP A 192 -7.97 2.46 15.17
CA TRP A 192 -7.46 3.67 14.52
C TRP A 192 -8.03 3.96 13.12
N ARG A 193 -8.47 2.94 12.37
CA ARG A 193 -9.07 3.09 11.04
C ARG A 193 -10.43 3.80 11.06
N LEU A 194 -11.08 3.82 12.22
CA LEU A 194 -12.36 4.49 12.45
C LEU A 194 -12.21 5.88 13.06
N ASP A 195 -11.01 6.24 13.48
CA ASP A 195 -10.63 7.60 13.92
C ASP A 195 -10.15 8.42 12.72
N LYS A 196 -10.92 9.43 12.34
CA LYS A 196 -10.60 10.32 11.22
C LYS A 196 -9.28 11.06 11.39
N GLN A 197 -8.87 11.36 12.63
CA GLN A 197 -7.62 12.06 12.90
C GLN A 197 -6.41 11.16 12.63
N LEU A 198 -6.54 9.87 12.82
CA LEU A 198 -5.48 8.88 12.58
C LEU A 198 -5.50 8.33 11.15
N ALA A 199 -6.69 8.04 10.63
CA ALA A 199 -6.85 7.40 9.33
C ALA A 199 -6.92 8.41 8.15
N GLY A 200 -7.49 9.61 8.37
CA GLY A 200 -7.76 10.60 7.32
C GLY A 200 -9.09 10.40 6.60
N GLY A 201 -9.58 9.18 6.52
CA GLY A 201 -10.86 8.76 5.91
C GLY A 201 -11.08 7.26 6.14
N GLY A 202 -12.20 6.75 5.66
CA GLY A 202 -12.60 5.36 5.84
C GLY A 202 -12.24 4.46 4.67
N ALA A 203 -13.27 3.85 4.08
CA ALA A 203 -13.12 2.87 3.01
C ALA A 203 -12.36 3.40 1.78
N LEU A 204 -12.51 4.69 1.44
CA LEU A 204 -11.77 5.29 0.32
C LEU A 204 -10.26 5.27 0.57
N PHE A 205 -9.83 5.74 1.76
CA PHE A 205 -8.42 5.89 2.10
C PHE A 205 -7.69 4.55 2.28
N ASP A 206 -8.36 3.53 2.82
CA ASP A 206 -7.71 2.24 3.07
C ASP A 206 -7.80 1.30 1.88
N ILE A 207 -9.00 1.13 1.30
CA ILE A 207 -9.24 0.14 0.25
C ILE A 207 -9.71 0.73 -1.09
N GLY A 208 -10.36 1.88 -1.12
CA GLY A 208 -10.81 2.53 -2.36
C GLY A 208 -9.65 3.06 -3.22
N LEU A 209 -8.50 3.29 -2.62
CA LEU A 209 -7.30 3.66 -3.35
C LEU A 209 -6.80 2.52 -4.27
N TYR A 210 -7.15 1.25 -3.98
CA TYR A 210 -6.72 0.13 -4.82
C TYR A 210 -7.33 0.18 -6.23
N PRO A 211 -8.66 0.22 -6.42
CA PRO A 211 -9.22 0.36 -7.76
C PRO A 211 -8.81 1.67 -8.44
N LEU A 212 -8.71 2.79 -7.69
CA LEU A 212 -8.29 4.09 -8.22
C LEU A 212 -6.86 4.05 -8.77
N ASN A 213 -5.90 3.68 -7.95
CA ASN A 213 -4.49 3.73 -8.33
C ASN A 213 -4.12 2.61 -9.31
N THR A 214 -4.80 1.46 -9.26
CA THR A 214 -4.64 0.41 -10.27
C THR A 214 -5.18 0.87 -11.64
N ALA A 215 -6.31 1.60 -11.69
CA ALA A 215 -6.80 2.19 -12.94
C ALA A 215 -5.78 3.19 -13.53
N ARG A 216 -5.20 4.07 -12.71
CA ARG A 216 -4.11 4.98 -13.12
C ARG A 216 -2.94 4.21 -13.74
N TYR A 217 -2.51 3.14 -13.07
CA TYR A 217 -1.39 2.31 -13.50
C TYR A 217 -1.68 1.58 -14.81
N LEU A 218 -2.88 1.01 -14.97
CA LEU A 218 -3.27 0.26 -16.17
C LEU A 218 -3.50 1.16 -17.39
N LEU A 219 -3.97 2.39 -17.16
CA LEU A 219 -4.22 3.38 -18.23
C LEU A 219 -2.99 4.26 -18.53
N ASP A 220 -1.95 4.21 -17.69
CA ASP A 220 -0.80 5.11 -17.72
C ASP A 220 -1.21 6.59 -17.81
N ALA A 221 -2.21 6.97 -17.03
CA ALA A 221 -2.82 8.31 -17.08
C ALA A 221 -3.24 8.79 -15.69
N ASP A 222 -3.18 10.12 -15.51
CA ASP A 222 -3.68 10.77 -14.30
C ASP A 222 -5.14 11.21 -14.46
N PRO A 223 -5.94 11.13 -13.37
CA PRO A 223 -7.32 11.59 -13.35
C PRO A 223 -7.44 13.10 -13.59
N ILE A 224 -8.51 13.50 -14.29
CA ILE A 224 -8.82 14.91 -14.56
C ILE A 224 -10.07 15.41 -13.81
N ALA A 225 -10.96 14.51 -13.42
CA ALA A 225 -12.14 14.85 -12.61
C ALA A 225 -12.58 13.65 -11.77
N VAL A 226 -13.30 13.92 -10.70
CA VAL A 226 -13.88 12.90 -9.81
C VAL A 226 -15.25 13.34 -9.33
N SER A 227 -16.17 12.37 -9.21
CA SER A 227 -17.44 12.52 -8.52
C SER A 227 -17.74 11.26 -7.73
N GLY A 228 -18.49 11.36 -6.63
CA GLY A 228 -18.75 10.19 -5.82
C GLY A 228 -19.82 10.43 -4.75
N HIS A 229 -20.23 9.33 -4.14
CA HIS A 229 -21.20 9.30 -3.05
C HIS A 229 -20.64 8.45 -1.90
N LEU A 230 -20.64 9.05 -0.71
CA LEU A 230 -20.23 8.43 0.54
C LEU A 230 -21.48 8.02 1.33
N SER A 231 -21.40 6.88 2.03
CA SER A 231 -22.47 6.47 2.95
C SER A 231 -21.90 5.69 4.13
N SER A 232 -22.61 5.78 5.26
CA SER A 232 -22.36 4.98 6.46
C SER A 232 -23.70 4.60 7.06
N THR A 233 -23.87 3.34 7.40
CA THR A 233 -25.09 2.77 7.96
C THR A 233 -24.89 2.22 9.38
N HIS A 234 -23.66 1.87 9.75
CA HIS A 234 -23.31 1.34 11.06
C HIS A 234 -22.66 2.43 11.90
N ASP A 235 -23.05 2.55 13.17
CA ASP A 235 -22.65 3.63 14.10
C ASP A 235 -21.12 3.74 14.30
N ALA A 236 -20.39 2.64 14.21
CA ALA A 236 -18.93 2.65 14.31
C ALA A 236 -18.25 3.51 13.21
N PHE A 237 -18.93 3.78 12.10
CA PHE A 237 -18.42 4.63 11.01
C PHE A 237 -18.95 6.07 11.09
N SER A 238 -19.10 6.60 12.31
CA SER A 238 -19.61 7.96 12.56
C SER A 238 -18.64 9.06 12.11
N GLU A 239 -17.34 8.80 12.13
CA GLU A 239 -16.30 9.76 11.77
C GLU A 239 -15.74 9.58 10.35
N VAL A 240 -15.88 8.38 9.77
CA VAL A 240 -15.32 8.02 8.47
C VAL A 240 -16.38 7.32 7.61
N GLU A 241 -16.23 7.34 6.31
CA GLU A 241 -17.17 6.65 5.41
C GLU A 241 -17.00 5.12 5.47
N GLU A 242 -18.13 4.42 5.59
CA GLU A 242 -18.23 2.97 5.50
C GLU A 242 -18.13 2.47 4.06
N THR A 243 -18.75 3.23 3.14
CA THR A 243 -18.88 2.84 1.73
C THR A 243 -18.73 4.07 0.84
N ILE A 244 -18.08 3.87 -0.29
CA ILE A 244 -17.99 4.87 -1.35
C ILE A 244 -18.22 4.24 -2.72
N SER A 245 -19.05 4.92 -3.54
CA SER A 245 -19.12 4.72 -4.99
C SER A 245 -18.62 5.98 -5.66
N PHE A 246 -17.70 5.88 -6.60
CA PHE A 246 -17.11 7.04 -7.25
C PHE A 246 -16.75 6.77 -8.71
N SER A 247 -16.83 7.83 -9.52
CA SER A 247 -16.41 7.85 -10.90
C SER A 247 -15.21 8.77 -11.06
N VAL A 248 -14.24 8.36 -11.82
CA VAL A 248 -13.00 9.07 -12.09
C VAL A 248 -12.85 9.23 -13.59
N GLU A 249 -12.73 10.46 -14.06
CA GLU A 249 -12.51 10.76 -15.46
C GLU A 249 -11.01 10.82 -15.77
N PHE A 250 -10.61 10.14 -16.81
CA PHE A 250 -9.26 10.16 -17.36
C PHE A 250 -9.24 10.87 -18.72
N PRO A 251 -8.06 11.22 -19.26
CA PRO A 251 -7.95 11.67 -20.65
C PRO A 251 -8.61 10.72 -21.64
N ASP A 252 -8.86 11.20 -22.86
CA ASP A 252 -9.49 10.42 -23.94
C ASP A 252 -10.91 9.90 -23.63
N GLN A 253 -11.59 10.57 -22.68
CA GLN A 253 -12.97 10.27 -22.25
C GLN A 253 -13.13 8.88 -21.60
N VAL A 254 -12.07 8.31 -21.07
CA VAL A 254 -12.13 7.06 -20.31
C VAL A 254 -12.64 7.36 -18.90
N VAL A 255 -13.65 6.61 -18.44
CA VAL A 255 -14.19 6.73 -17.09
C VAL A 255 -13.97 5.43 -16.32
N ALA A 256 -13.42 5.57 -15.11
CA ALA A 256 -13.37 4.48 -14.15
C ALA A 256 -14.50 4.62 -13.14
N ASN A 257 -15.32 3.56 -13.00
CA ASN A 257 -16.35 3.46 -11.97
C ASN A 257 -15.84 2.53 -10.88
N CYS A 258 -15.72 3.05 -9.66
CA CYS A 258 -15.11 2.37 -8.54
C CYS A 258 -16.07 2.25 -7.35
N PHE A 259 -15.90 1.15 -6.62
CA PHE A 259 -16.65 0.89 -5.39
C PHE A 259 -15.68 0.41 -4.30
N ALA A 260 -15.87 0.91 -3.06
CA ALA A 260 -15.18 0.40 -1.90
C ALA A 260 -16.10 0.37 -0.68
N SER A 261 -16.00 -0.67 0.14
CA SER A 261 -16.82 -0.80 1.34
C SER A 261 -16.15 -1.60 2.45
N TYR A 262 -16.27 -1.09 3.66
CA TYR A 262 -15.87 -1.77 4.89
C TYR A 262 -16.94 -2.73 5.45
N ASN A 263 -18.10 -2.84 4.80
CA ASN A 263 -19.21 -3.67 5.27
C ASN A 263 -19.84 -4.56 4.19
N ALA A 264 -19.32 -4.54 2.98
CA ALA A 264 -19.75 -5.46 1.93
C ALA A 264 -18.98 -6.79 2.00
N ARG A 265 -19.52 -7.82 1.34
CA ARG A 265 -18.81 -9.09 1.16
C ARG A 265 -17.45 -8.82 0.51
N GLN A 266 -16.43 -9.55 0.95
CA GLN A 266 -15.09 -9.43 0.38
C GLN A 266 -15.11 -9.61 -1.13
N SER A 267 -14.56 -8.64 -1.82
CA SER A 267 -14.39 -8.59 -3.26
C SER A 267 -13.14 -7.78 -3.58
N SER A 268 -12.46 -8.14 -4.66
CA SER A 268 -11.36 -7.37 -5.22
C SER A 268 -11.31 -7.67 -6.71
N SER A 269 -11.63 -6.69 -7.54
CA SER A 269 -11.55 -6.87 -9.00
C SER A 269 -11.29 -5.55 -9.70
N ILE A 270 -10.64 -5.63 -10.87
CA ILE A 270 -10.55 -4.53 -11.81
C ILE A 270 -10.69 -5.06 -13.22
N THR A 271 -11.52 -4.39 -14.02
CA THR A 271 -11.76 -4.71 -15.43
C THR A 271 -11.52 -3.48 -16.28
N VAL A 272 -10.67 -3.58 -17.28
CA VAL A 272 -10.53 -2.56 -18.34
C VAL A 272 -11.20 -3.09 -19.60
N THR A 273 -12.16 -2.36 -20.11
CA THR A 273 -12.90 -2.66 -21.35
C THR A 273 -12.40 -1.77 -22.46
N GLY A 274 -11.98 -2.34 -23.57
CA GLY A 274 -11.57 -1.64 -24.77
C GLY A 274 -12.49 -1.90 -25.96
N THR A 275 -12.13 -1.37 -27.12
CA THR A 275 -12.90 -1.50 -28.37
C THR A 275 -12.89 -2.91 -28.97
N GLU A 276 -11.92 -3.74 -28.61
CA GLU A 276 -11.71 -5.09 -29.20
C GLU A 276 -11.71 -6.20 -28.15
N GLY A 277 -11.72 -5.87 -26.86
CA GLY A 277 -11.72 -6.86 -25.80
C GLY A 277 -11.75 -6.26 -24.41
N GLN A 278 -11.54 -7.11 -23.43
CA GLN A 278 -11.41 -6.69 -22.04
C GLN A 278 -10.37 -7.53 -21.29
N VAL A 279 -9.74 -6.90 -20.29
CA VAL A 279 -8.86 -7.57 -19.33
C VAL A 279 -9.47 -7.41 -17.94
N ARG A 280 -9.60 -8.53 -17.21
CA ARG A 280 -10.05 -8.55 -15.82
C ARG A 280 -8.97 -9.18 -14.94
N VAL A 281 -8.69 -8.54 -13.82
CA VAL A 281 -7.81 -9.05 -12.76
C VAL A 281 -8.60 -9.12 -11.46
N GLU A 282 -8.47 -10.25 -10.78
CA GLU A 282 -9.01 -10.48 -9.43
C GLU A 282 -7.81 -10.77 -8.50
N PRO A 283 -7.15 -9.72 -7.97
CA PRO A 283 -6.00 -9.91 -7.10
C PRO A 283 -6.43 -10.58 -5.78
N ALA A 284 -5.62 -11.52 -5.31
CA ALA A 284 -5.87 -12.26 -4.08
C ALA A 284 -5.71 -11.39 -2.81
#